data_cfa2992f2d43784f581de24799b7c49f
#
_entry.id   cfa2992f2d43784f581de24799b7c49f
#
_cell.length_a   1.000
_cell.length_b   1.000
_cell.length_c   1.000
_cell.angle_alpha   90.00
_cell.angle_beta   90.00
_cell.angle_gamma   90.00
#
_symmetry.space_group_name_H-M   'P 1'
#
loop_
_entity.id
_entity.type
_entity.pdbx_description
1 polymer ?
#
loop_
_entity_poly.entity_id
_entity_poly.type
_entity_poly.pdbx_seq_one_letter_code
_entity_poly.pdbx_strand_id
1 'polypeptide(L)'
;MADDAGATAAAGRTGAAAAHPAAATAQASAATTAGSAALVAAGGTLGVAVRALLEGAFPAGPGAWPWTTTAINLTGSLLLGLLLATLSRRGPDTGRRRAVRLGVGTGVIGGYTTYSTFVLEVERLVTGGAVATGVAYALVSVVLGVAAAGLGVVLGGGRGVARAEAGQDPDALAEGAPPADALPADAPPEDARGGRS
;
A
#
# COMPACT_ATOMS: atom_id res chain seq x y z
N MET A 1 -41.08 -11.08 73.81
CA MET A 1 -40.85 -12.39 73.21
C MET A 1 -40.85 -12.18 71.70
N ALA A 2 -39.69 -11.92 71.15
CA ALA A 2 -38.98 -12.52 70.05
C ALA A 2 -39.86 -12.67 68.81
N ASP A 3 -39.50 -12.32 67.65
CA ASP A 3 -38.25 -12.62 66.99
C ASP A 3 -38.03 -11.68 65.80
N ASP A 4 -36.81 -11.38 65.71
CA ASP A 4 -36.16 -10.63 64.64
C ASP A 4 -35.86 -11.56 63.43
N ALA A 5 -36.18 -11.16 62.26
CA ALA A 5 -35.68 -11.81 61.00
C ALA A 5 -35.41 -10.78 59.95
N GLY A 6 -34.26 -10.14 60.08
CA GLY A 6 -33.68 -9.32 59.05
C GLY A 6 -33.23 -10.14 57.85
N ALA A 7 -33.96 -10.05 56.76
CA ALA A 7 -33.54 -10.59 55.45
C ALA A 7 -32.70 -9.56 54.70
N THR A 8 -31.40 -9.71 54.73
CA THR A 8 -30.42 -8.99 53.90
C THR A 8 -30.55 -9.40 52.44
N ALA A 9 -31.20 -8.58 51.63
CA ALA A 9 -31.17 -8.71 50.18
C ALA A 9 -29.79 -8.28 49.65
N ALA A 10 -28.95 -9.24 49.33
CA ALA A 10 -27.72 -9.03 48.56
C ALA A 10 -28.05 -8.65 47.14
N ALA A 11 -27.97 -7.35 46.84
CA ALA A 11 -28.04 -6.84 45.48
C ALA A 11 -26.79 -7.27 44.73
N GLY A 12 -26.92 -8.27 43.87
CA GLY A 12 -25.93 -8.66 42.89
C GLY A 12 -25.70 -7.53 41.90
N ARG A 13 -24.66 -6.73 42.11
CA ARG A 13 -24.14 -5.83 41.10
C ARG A 13 -23.41 -6.67 40.06
N THR A 14 -24.07 -7.01 38.94
CA THR A 14 -23.42 -7.47 37.74
C THR A 14 -22.53 -6.33 37.24
N GLY A 15 -21.24 -6.39 37.58
CA GLY A 15 -20.23 -5.50 37.04
C GLY A 15 -20.12 -5.73 35.54
N ALA A 16 -20.73 -4.87 34.73
CA ALA A 16 -20.38 -4.75 33.35
C ALA A 16 -18.87 -4.40 33.31
N ALA A 17 -18.06 -5.36 32.92
CA ALA A 17 -16.62 -5.16 32.75
C ALA A 17 -16.43 -4.05 31.73
N ALA A 18 -16.06 -2.86 32.17
CA ALA A 18 -15.69 -1.75 31.32
C ALA A 18 -14.53 -2.23 30.43
N ALA A 19 -14.77 -2.36 29.12
CA ALA A 19 -13.75 -2.77 28.18
C ALA A 19 -12.55 -1.83 28.31
N HIS A 20 -11.37 -2.38 28.50
CA HIS A 20 -10.12 -1.62 28.64
C HIS A 20 -9.95 -0.72 27.42
N PRO A 21 -9.64 0.58 27.55
CA PRO A 21 -9.53 1.51 26.39
C PRO A 21 -8.52 1.03 25.36
N ALA A 22 -7.48 0.29 25.75
CA ALA A 22 -6.53 -0.34 24.84
C ALA A 22 -7.16 -1.46 23.97
N ALA A 23 -8.12 -2.22 24.50
CA ALA A 23 -8.83 -3.25 23.74
C ALA A 23 -9.78 -2.62 22.70
N ALA A 24 -10.46 -1.54 23.05
CA ALA A 24 -11.33 -0.82 22.13
C ALA A 24 -10.55 -0.18 20.96
N THR A 25 -9.38 0.41 21.23
CA THR A 25 -8.49 0.96 20.19
C THR A 25 -7.92 -0.13 19.29
N ALA A 26 -7.52 -1.28 19.83
CA ALA A 26 -7.05 -2.42 19.07
C ALA A 26 -8.14 -2.99 18.15
N GLN A 27 -9.38 -3.12 18.65
CA GLN A 27 -10.52 -3.58 17.86
C GLN A 27 -10.89 -2.60 16.72
N ALA A 28 -10.88 -1.28 16.99
CA ALA A 28 -11.14 -0.27 15.98
C ALA A 28 -10.06 -0.27 14.88
N SER A 29 -8.78 -0.44 15.24
CA SER A 29 -7.68 -0.58 14.31
C SER A 29 -7.81 -1.83 13.45
N ALA A 30 -8.13 -2.98 14.05
CA ALA A 30 -8.34 -4.25 13.35
C ALA A 30 -9.52 -4.16 12.36
N ALA A 31 -10.63 -3.55 12.75
CA ALA A 31 -11.80 -3.37 11.89
C ALA A 31 -11.47 -2.46 10.68
N THR A 32 -10.71 -1.39 10.88
CA THR A 32 -10.24 -0.51 9.80
C THR A 32 -9.32 -1.24 8.83
N THR A 33 -8.42 -2.08 9.35
CA THR A 33 -7.50 -2.90 8.54
C THR A 33 -8.28 -3.95 7.74
N ALA A 34 -9.23 -4.66 8.36
CA ALA A 34 -10.06 -5.65 7.69
C ALA A 34 -10.90 -5.03 6.56
N GLY A 35 -11.50 -3.85 6.80
CA GLY A 35 -12.26 -3.12 5.77
C GLY A 35 -11.37 -2.71 4.58
N SER A 36 -10.15 -2.24 4.86
CA SER A 36 -9.17 -1.90 3.82
C SER A 36 -8.74 -3.13 3.01
N ALA A 37 -8.50 -4.26 3.67
CA ALA A 37 -8.13 -5.51 3.02
C ALA A 37 -9.27 -6.06 2.14
N ALA A 38 -10.51 -6.02 2.62
CA ALA A 38 -11.68 -6.43 1.85
C ALA A 38 -11.86 -5.58 0.58
N LEU A 39 -11.63 -4.27 0.68
CA LEU A 39 -11.72 -3.35 -0.46
C LEU A 39 -10.64 -3.65 -1.52
N VAL A 40 -9.40 -3.90 -1.09
CA VAL A 40 -8.30 -4.31 -1.97
C VAL A 40 -8.58 -5.66 -2.61
N ALA A 41 -9.07 -6.64 -1.84
CA ALA A 41 -9.40 -7.97 -2.35
C ALA A 41 -10.50 -7.92 -3.41
N ALA A 42 -11.60 -7.18 -3.15
CA ALA A 42 -12.69 -7.03 -4.11
C ALA A 42 -12.21 -6.33 -5.40
N GLY A 43 -11.46 -5.24 -5.28
CA GLY A 43 -10.86 -4.55 -6.43
C GLY A 43 -9.87 -5.45 -7.18
N GLY A 44 -9.02 -6.17 -6.46
CA GLY A 44 -8.04 -7.09 -7.03
C GLY A 44 -8.69 -8.23 -7.81
N THR A 45 -9.77 -8.82 -7.28
CA THR A 45 -10.54 -9.86 -7.99
C THR A 45 -11.07 -9.32 -9.33
N LEU A 46 -11.64 -8.11 -9.34
CA LEU A 46 -12.11 -7.48 -10.58
C LEU A 46 -10.96 -7.24 -11.56
N GLY A 47 -9.85 -6.67 -11.09
CA GLY A 47 -8.67 -6.41 -11.93
C GLY A 47 -8.08 -7.68 -12.54
N VAL A 48 -7.92 -8.74 -11.74
CA VAL A 48 -7.45 -10.06 -12.20
C VAL A 48 -8.41 -10.68 -13.21
N ALA A 49 -9.74 -10.57 -12.98
CA ALA A 49 -10.74 -11.09 -13.91
C ALA A 49 -10.65 -10.40 -15.28
N VAL A 50 -10.56 -9.06 -15.32
CA VAL A 50 -10.41 -8.31 -16.58
C VAL A 50 -9.10 -8.71 -17.29
N ARG A 51 -7.98 -8.79 -16.56
CA ARG A 51 -6.70 -9.23 -17.10
C ARG A 51 -6.80 -10.64 -17.70
N ALA A 52 -7.34 -11.60 -16.96
CA ALA A 52 -7.46 -12.99 -17.42
C ALA A 52 -8.32 -13.11 -18.68
N LEU A 53 -9.39 -12.33 -18.79
CA LEU A 53 -10.22 -12.29 -19.99
C LEU A 53 -9.45 -11.72 -21.19
N LEU A 54 -8.64 -10.66 -21.01
CA LEU A 54 -7.84 -10.08 -22.09
C LEU A 54 -6.73 -11.03 -22.53
N GLU A 55 -5.99 -11.62 -21.59
CA GLU A 55 -4.92 -12.59 -21.88
C GLU A 55 -5.51 -13.84 -22.59
N GLY A 56 -6.68 -14.30 -22.18
CA GLY A 56 -7.37 -15.41 -22.82
C GLY A 56 -7.92 -15.10 -24.21
N ALA A 57 -8.40 -13.87 -24.44
CA ALA A 57 -8.94 -13.44 -25.72
C ALA A 57 -7.85 -13.13 -26.77
N PHE A 58 -6.67 -12.67 -26.34
CA PHE A 58 -5.58 -12.22 -27.20
C PHE A 58 -4.23 -12.83 -26.79
N PRO A 59 -4.10 -14.17 -26.85
CA PRO A 59 -2.85 -14.83 -26.49
C PRO A 59 -1.73 -14.52 -27.48
N ALA A 60 -0.49 -14.40 -26.99
CA ALA A 60 0.67 -14.26 -27.84
C ALA A 60 1.03 -15.61 -28.49
N GLY A 61 1.36 -15.60 -29.78
CA GLY A 61 1.87 -16.76 -30.50
C GLY A 61 3.31 -17.12 -30.08
N PRO A 62 3.79 -18.34 -30.39
CA PRO A 62 5.16 -18.73 -30.11
C PRO A 62 6.19 -17.77 -30.73
N GLY A 63 7.15 -17.28 -29.94
CA GLY A 63 8.19 -16.35 -30.38
C GLY A 63 7.72 -14.93 -30.70
N ALA A 64 6.41 -14.66 -30.66
CA ALA A 64 5.84 -13.35 -30.93
C ALA A 64 5.91 -12.43 -29.70
N TRP A 65 5.87 -11.13 -29.96
CA TRP A 65 5.81 -10.12 -28.90
C TRP A 65 4.49 -10.22 -28.13
N PRO A 66 4.52 -10.24 -26.77
CA PRO A 66 3.31 -10.33 -25.93
C PRO A 66 2.57 -8.98 -25.82
N TRP A 67 1.89 -8.58 -26.88
CA TRP A 67 1.22 -7.26 -26.95
C TRP A 67 0.16 -7.06 -25.88
N THR A 68 -0.56 -8.11 -25.53
CA THR A 68 -1.63 -8.05 -24.52
C THR A 68 -1.08 -7.68 -23.15
N THR A 69 -0.05 -8.37 -22.67
CA THR A 69 0.61 -8.07 -21.39
C THR A 69 1.28 -6.70 -21.44
N THR A 70 1.91 -6.34 -22.56
CA THR A 70 2.47 -4.99 -22.76
C THR A 70 1.39 -3.92 -22.59
N ALA A 71 0.26 -4.05 -23.29
CA ALA A 71 -0.83 -3.08 -23.22
C ALA A 71 -1.45 -2.98 -21.81
N ILE A 72 -1.67 -4.12 -21.15
CA ILE A 72 -2.17 -4.19 -19.78
C ILE A 72 -1.25 -3.44 -18.83
N ASN A 73 0.05 -3.72 -18.85
CA ASN A 73 0.98 -3.09 -17.93
C ASN A 73 1.19 -1.59 -18.23
N LEU A 74 1.22 -1.18 -19.49
CA LEU A 74 1.33 0.24 -19.86
C LEU A 74 0.09 1.04 -19.45
N THR A 75 -1.10 0.55 -19.79
CA THR A 75 -2.34 1.23 -19.44
C THR A 75 -2.54 1.27 -17.92
N GLY A 76 -2.22 0.18 -17.23
CA GLY A 76 -2.27 0.14 -15.77
C GLY A 76 -1.30 1.12 -15.11
N SER A 77 -0.05 1.20 -15.60
CA SER A 77 0.95 2.16 -15.13
C SER A 77 0.52 3.61 -15.34
N LEU A 78 -0.01 3.93 -16.52
CA LEU A 78 -0.57 5.25 -16.83
C LEU A 78 -1.71 5.63 -15.87
N LEU A 79 -2.69 4.71 -15.72
CA LEU A 79 -3.87 4.93 -14.88
C LEU A 79 -3.49 5.06 -13.41
N LEU A 80 -2.53 4.27 -12.94
CA LEU A 80 -2.04 4.35 -11.56
C LEU A 80 -1.35 5.68 -11.28
N GLY A 81 -0.45 6.12 -12.16
CA GLY A 81 0.21 7.42 -12.05
C GLY A 81 -0.79 8.58 -12.06
N LEU A 82 -1.77 8.56 -12.98
CA LEU A 82 -2.85 9.54 -13.05
C LEU A 82 -3.70 9.56 -11.77
N LEU A 83 -4.09 8.39 -11.28
CA LEU A 83 -4.92 8.26 -10.07
C LEU A 83 -4.19 8.82 -8.85
N LEU A 84 -2.95 8.39 -8.61
CA LEU A 84 -2.18 8.80 -7.45
C LEU A 84 -1.91 10.31 -7.46
N ALA A 85 -1.49 10.87 -8.60
CA ALA A 85 -1.27 12.31 -8.73
C ALA A 85 -2.55 13.13 -8.52
N THR A 86 -3.68 12.65 -9.05
CA THR A 86 -4.98 13.32 -8.86
C THR A 86 -5.44 13.28 -7.41
N LEU A 87 -5.26 12.14 -6.72
CA LEU A 87 -5.65 12.01 -5.31
C LEU A 87 -4.76 12.85 -4.39
N SER A 88 -3.45 12.87 -4.60
CA SER A 88 -2.51 13.65 -3.78
C SER A 88 -2.79 15.15 -3.84
N ARG A 89 -3.24 15.66 -5.00
CA ARG A 89 -3.65 17.08 -5.14
C ARG A 89 -4.92 17.45 -4.40
N ARG A 90 -5.77 16.47 -4.12
CA ARG A 90 -7.07 16.70 -3.46
C ARG A 90 -6.98 16.72 -1.93
N GLY A 91 -5.79 16.58 -1.36
CA GLY A 91 -5.49 16.66 0.07
C GLY A 91 -5.11 15.32 0.72
N PRO A 92 -5.11 15.21 2.06
CA PRO A 92 -4.57 14.07 2.79
C PRO A 92 -5.28 12.75 2.46
N ASP A 93 -4.53 11.65 2.56
CA ASP A 93 -4.98 10.28 2.24
C ASP A 93 -5.86 9.70 3.35
N THR A 94 -7.08 10.27 3.50
CA THR A 94 -8.04 9.87 4.51
C THR A 94 -9.43 9.60 3.92
N GLY A 95 -10.26 8.88 4.65
CA GLY A 95 -11.66 8.63 4.30
C GLY A 95 -11.84 8.09 2.88
N ARG A 96 -12.68 8.74 2.08
CA ARG A 96 -13.01 8.30 0.71
C ARG A 96 -11.78 8.26 -0.22
N ARG A 97 -10.83 9.18 -0.06
CA ARG A 97 -9.60 9.20 -0.90
C ARG A 97 -8.74 7.97 -0.66
N ARG A 98 -8.53 7.61 0.60
CA ARG A 98 -7.85 6.36 0.97
C ARG A 98 -8.59 5.14 0.44
N ALA A 99 -9.92 5.11 0.54
CA ALA A 99 -10.72 4.02 0.00
C ALA A 99 -10.57 3.87 -1.53
N VAL A 100 -10.60 4.97 -2.29
CA VAL A 100 -10.38 4.96 -3.74
C VAL A 100 -8.95 4.53 -4.08
N ARG A 101 -7.94 5.03 -3.37
CA ARG A 101 -6.55 4.62 -3.59
C ARG A 101 -6.36 3.13 -3.34
N LEU A 102 -6.94 2.60 -2.28
CA LEU A 102 -6.83 1.17 -1.94
C LEU A 102 -7.66 0.30 -2.89
N GLY A 103 -8.93 0.61 -3.09
CA GLY A 103 -9.83 -0.21 -3.91
C GLY A 103 -9.50 -0.15 -5.40
N VAL A 104 -9.31 1.04 -5.95
CA VAL A 104 -9.02 1.22 -7.38
C VAL A 104 -7.53 1.08 -7.64
N GLY A 105 -6.66 1.80 -6.91
CA GLY A 105 -5.22 1.80 -7.14
C GLY A 105 -4.59 0.44 -6.82
N THR A 106 -4.61 0.06 -5.55
CA THR A 106 -3.98 -1.19 -5.11
C THR A 106 -4.81 -2.42 -5.53
N GLY A 107 -6.14 -2.35 -5.45
CA GLY A 107 -7.03 -3.44 -5.85
C GLY A 107 -7.12 -3.58 -7.37
N VAL A 108 -7.95 -2.78 -8.02
CA VAL A 108 -8.28 -2.96 -9.45
C VAL A 108 -7.04 -2.86 -10.33
N ILE A 109 -6.29 -1.76 -10.25
CA ILE A 109 -5.12 -1.56 -11.12
C ILE A 109 -4.00 -2.54 -10.76
N GLY A 110 -3.76 -2.81 -9.46
CA GLY A 110 -2.78 -3.80 -9.03
C GLY A 110 -3.13 -5.23 -9.45
N GLY A 111 -4.42 -5.61 -9.46
CA GLY A 111 -4.87 -6.90 -9.99
C GLY A 111 -4.88 -6.97 -11.52
N TYR A 112 -5.12 -5.85 -12.19
CA TYR A 112 -5.11 -5.74 -13.65
C TYR A 112 -3.70 -5.87 -14.22
N THR A 113 -2.69 -5.21 -13.64
CA THR A 113 -1.28 -5.33 -14.05
C THR A 113 -0.67 -6.65 -13.58
N THR A 114 0.39 -7.10 -14.24
CA THR A 114 1.06 -8.35 -13.89
C THR A 114 2.57 -8.30 -14.10
N TYR A 115 3.29 -8.69 -13.07
CA TYR A 115 4.73 -8.96 -13.16
C TYR A 115 5.00 -10.42 -13.46
N SER A 116 4.19 -11.34 -12.93
CA SER A 116 4.41 -12.78 -13.08
C SER A 116 4.24 -13.25 -14.52
N THR A 117 3.16 -12.83 -15.21
CA THR A 117 2.96 -13.14 -16.63
C THR A 117 4.10 -12.57 -17.47
N PHE A 118 4.51 -11.32 -17.21
CA PHE A 118 5.63 -10.69 -17.91
C PHE A 118 6.92 -11.52 -17.80
N VAL A 119 7.29 -11.96 -16.60
CA VAL A 119 8.52 -12.76 -16.39
C VAL A 119 8.42 -14.12 -17.09
N LEU A 120 7.28 -14.80 -17.01
CA LEU A 120 7.06 -16.07 -17.68
C LEU A 120 7.11 -15.94 -19.21
N GLU A 121 6.61 -14.85 -19.77
CA GLU A 121 6.70 -14.57 -21.21
C GLU A 121 8.14 -14.32 -21.65
N VAL A 122 8.92 -13.54 -20.89
CA VAL A 122 10.36 -13.36 -21.14
C VAL A 122 11.09 -14.71 -21.11
N GLU A 123 10.84 -15.52 -20.09
CA GLU A 123 11.43 -16.85 -19.96
C GLU A 123 11.08 -17.73 -21.15
N ARG A 124 9.80 -17.82 -21.55
CA ARG A 124 9.35 -18.60 -22.70
C ARG A 124 9.97 -18.14 -24.03
N LEU A 125 10.13 -16.84 -24.23
CA LEU A 125 10.78 -16.29 -25.42
C LEU A 125 12.26 -16.68 -25.46
N VAL A 126 12.96 -16.58 -24.35
CA VAL A 126 14.40 -16.90 -24.27
C VAL A 126 14.62 -18.41 -24.43
N THR A 127 13.91 -19.25 -23.72
CA THR A 127 14.04 -20.72 -23.77
C THR A 127 13.52 -21.30 -25.10
N GLY A 128 12.54 -20.64 -25.72
CA GLY A 128 12.02 -20.98 -27.05
C GLY A 128 12.92 -20.55 -28.22
N GLY A 129 14.10 -19.95 -27.94
CA GLY A 129 15.08 -19.53 -28.95
C GLY A 129 14.86 -18.10 -29.50
N ALA A 130 13.79 -17.40 -29.11
CA ALA A 130 13.52 -16.01 -29.49
C ALA A 130 14.20 -15.01 -28.54
N VAL A 131 15.49 -15.22 -28.24
CA VAL A 131 16.24 -14.48 -27.22
C VAL A 131 16.21 -12.96 -27.45
N ALA A 132 16.42 -12.51 -28.69
CA ALA A 132 16.40 -11.07 -29.00
C ALA A 132 15.03 -10.45 -28.72
N THR A 133 13.93 -11.14 -29.04
CA THR A 133 12.56 -10.70 -28.74
C THR A 133 12.34 -10.66 -27.22
N GLY A 134 12.79 -11.66 -26.46
CA GLY A 134 12.63 -11.73 -25.02
C GLY A 134 13.36 -10.60 -24.30
N VAL A 135 14.63 -10.32 -24.69
CA VAL A 135 15.41 -9.22 -24.12
C VAL A 135 14.81 -7.86 -24.49
N ALA A 136 14.45 -7.67 -25.77
CA ALA A 136 13.81 -6.43 -26.20
C ALA A 136 12.48 -6.20 -25.47
N TYR A 137 11.65 -7.23 -25.34
CA TYR A 137 10.39 -7.17 -24.60
C TYR A 137 10.61 -6.77 -23.14
N ALA A 138 11.59 -7.37 -22.46
CA ALA A 138 11.92 -7.05 -21.10
C ALA A 138 12.30 -5.57 -20.92
N LEU A 139 13.24 -5.08 -21.72
CA LEU A 139 13.75 -3.71 -21.63
C LEU A 139 12.69 -2.67 -22.02
N VAL A 140 12.06 -2.86 -23.17
CA VAL A 140 11.05 -1.92 -23.70
C VAL A 140 9.85 -1.84 -22.76
N SER A 141 9.36 -2.96 -22.24
CA SER A 141 8.22 -2.97 -21.31
C SER A 141 8.51 -2.17 -20.04
N VAL A 142 9.71 -2.30 -19.47
CA VAL A 142 10.10 -1.56 -18.26
C VAL A 142 10.21 -0.06 -18.58
N VAL A 143 10.93 0.31 -19.65
CA VAL A 143 11.13 1.72 -20.01
C VAL A 143 9.79 2.40 -20.32
N LEU A 144 8.96 1.76 -21.16
CA LEU A 144 7.64 2.31 -21.51
C LEU A 144 6.68 2.32 -20.33
N GLY A 145 6.75 1.32 -19.42
CA GLY A 145 5.96 1.28 -18.20
C GLY A 145 6.26 2.45 -17.26
N VAL A 146 7.55 2.74 -17.04
CA VAL A 146 8.00 3.91 -16.27
C VAL A 146 7.58 5.22 -16.95
N ALA A 147 7.76 5.31 -18.26
CA ALA A 147 7.33 6.50 -19.02
C ALA A 147 5.82 6.72 -18.93
N ALA A 148 5.03 5.64 -19.06
CA ALA A 148 3.56 5.68 -18.94
C ALA A 148 3.13 6.13 -17.54
N ALA A 149 3.76 5.61 -16.47
CA ALA A 149 3.50 6.05 -15.11
C ALA A 149 3.83 7.53 -14.91
N GLY A 150 4.99 7.98 -15.39
CA GLY A 150 5.40 9.40 -15.36
C GLY A 150 4.44 10.30 -16.14
N LEU A 151 3.99 9.87 -17.33
CA LEU A 151 2.97 10.59 -18.09
C LEU A 151 1.66 10.69 -17.30
N GLY A 152 1.23 9.59 -16.66
CA GLY A 152 0.05 9.58 -15.79
C GLY A 152 0.16 10.60 -14.66
N VAL A 153 1.32 10.68 -14.01
CA VAL A 153 1.60 11.67 -12.96
C VAL A 153 1.51 13.11 -13.51
N VAL A 154 2.10 13.37 -14.66
CA VAL A 154 2.06 14.70 -15.31
C VAL A 154 0.63 15.10 -15.65
N LEU A 155 -0.15 14.19 -16.26
CA LEU A 155 -1.55 14.42 -16.62
C LEU A 155 -2.45 14.62 -15.39
N GLY A 156 -2.15 13.91 -14.28
CA GLY A 156 -2.81 14.10 -12.99
C GLY A 156 -2.43 15.41 -12.29
N GLY A 157 -1.54 16.20 -12.91
CA GLY A 157 -1.09 17.51 -12.41
C GLY A 157 -0.01 17.42 -11.34
N GLY A 158 0.77 16.33 -11.33
CA GLY A 158 1.84 16.04 -10.37
C GLY A 158 3.09 16.92 -10.45
N ARG A 159 3.10 17.95 -11.32
CA ARG A 159 4.22 18.90 -11.38
C ARG A 159 4.50 19.61 -10.05
N GLY A 160 3.47 19.72 -9.17
CA GLY A 160 3.62 20.29 -7.82
C GLY A 160 4.32 19.37 -6.83
N VAL A 161 4.12 18.05 -6.95
CA VAL A 161 4.71 17.04 -6.02
C VAL A 161 6.21 16.91 -6.26
N ALA A 162 6.64 16.76 -7.52
CA ALA A 162 8.06 16.69 -7.87
C ALA A 162 8.82 17.98 -7.50
N ARG A 163 8.15 19.13 -7.54
CA ARG A 163 8.76 20.42 -7.16
C ARG A 163 8.80 20.61 -5.63
N ALA A 164 7.85 20.03 -4.90
CA ALA A 164 7.86 20.05 -3.42
C ALA A 164 8.95 19.14 -2.86
N GLU A 165 9.20 18.00 -3.48
CA GLU A 165 10.30 17.08 -3.10
C GLU A 165 11.68 17.67 -3.48
N ALA A 166 11.78 18.35 -4.63
CA ALA A 166 13.01 19.04 -5.04
C ALA A 166 13.30 20.33 -4.25
N GLY A 167 12.31 20.85 -3.52
CA GLY A 167 12.43 22.04 -2.67
C GLY A 167 12.55 21.73 -1.18
N GLN A 168 12.59 20.48 -0.78
CA GLN A 168 13.01 20.08 0.56
C GLN A 168 14.53 20.17 0.62
N ASP A 169 14.99 21.33 1.08
CA ASP A 169 16.40 21.59 1.34
C ASP A 169 16.88 20.58 2.39
N PRO A 170 17.88 19.72 2.08
CA PRO A 170 18.44 18.79 3.08
C PRO A 170 18.97 19.52 4.31
N ASP A 171 19.33 20.79 4.19
CA ASP A 171 19.80 21.62 5.31
C ASP A 171 18.65 22.03 6.25
N ALA A 172 17.41 22.11 5.79
CA ALA A 172 16.25 22.40 6.64
C ALA A 172 15.93 21.24 7.61
N LEU A 173 16.34 20.01 7.29
CA LEU A 173 16.23 18.86 8.19
C LEU A 173 17.32 18.86 9.26
N ALA A 174 18.46 19.50 9.00
CA ALA A 174 19.55 19.66 9.96
C ALA A 174 19.24 20.78 10.97
N GLU A 175 18.51 21.81 10.56
CA GLU A 175 18.14 22.97 11.40
C GLU A 175 17.02 22.65 12.41
N GLY A 176 16.25 21.56 12.19
CA GLY A 176 15.22 21.03 13.11
C GLY A 176 15.75 20.08 14.17
N ALA A 177 17.03 19.71 14.15
CA ALA A 177 17.63 18.90 15.21
C ALA A 177 17.78 19.77 16.49
N PRO A 178 17.30 19.29 17.66
CA PRO A 178 17.51 20.03 18.91
C PRO A 178 19.03 20.20 19.13
N PRO A 179 19.49 21.38 19.59
CA PRO A 179 20.90 21.61 19.84
C PRO A 179 21.45 20.57 20.83
N ALA A 180 22.68 20.11 20.59
CA ALA A 180 23.29 19.01 21.34
C ALA A 180 23.43 19.25 22.87
N ASP A 181 23.23 20.50 23.30
CA ASP A 181 23.20 20.95 24.70
C ASP A 181 21.80 20.86 25.34
N ALA A 182 20.76 20.47 24.59
CA ALA A 182 19.40 20.25 25.10
C ALA A 182 19.17 18.83 25.67
N LEU A 183 20.19 17.98 25.70
CA LEU A 183 20.11 16.70 26.39
C LEU A 183 20.19 16.96 27.91
N PRO A 184 19.22 16.45 28.73
CA PRO A 184 19.28 16.60 30.17
C PRO A 184 20.57 15.94 30.69
N ALA A 185 21.32 16.69 31.50
CA ALA A 185 22.60 16.27 32.09
C ALA A 185 22.52 15.09 33.10
N ASP A 186 21.34 14.53 33.29
CA ASP A 186 21.06 13.49 34.29
C ASP A 186 20.85 12.08 33.71
N ALA A 187 21.37 11.78 32.52
CA ALA A 187 21.38 10.41 32.03
C ALA A 187 22.46 9.62 32.80
N PRO A 188 22.12 8.58 33.60
CA PRO A 188 23.11 7.78 34.30
C PRO A 188 23.99 7.02 33.29
N PRO A 189 25.32 6.84 33.57
CA PRO A 189 26.23 6.16 32.68
C PRO A 189 25.80 4.72 32.42
N GLU A 190 25.91 4.28 31.15
CA GLU A 190 25.48 2.95 30.65
C GLU A 190 26.22 1.76 31.26
N ASP A 191 27.28 1.97 32.00
CA ASP A 191 28.19 0.96 32.53
C ASP A 191 27.68 0.25 33.79
N ALA A 192 26.49 0.61 34.33
CA ALA A 192 25.93 -0.01 35.53
C ALA A 192 25.13 -1.31 35.28
N ARG A 193 25.07 -1.84 34.04
CA ARG A 193 24.33 -3.08 33.67
C ARG A 193 25.18 -4.31 33.40
N GLY A 194 26.45 -4.26 33.74
CA GLY A 194 27.35 -5.41 33.63
C GLY A 194 27.74 -5.96 34.99
N GLY A 195 26.95 -6.89 35.54
CA GLY A 195 27.40 -7.62 36.73
C GLY A 195 26.28 -8.16 37.60
N ARG A 196 25.69 -9.28 37.20
CA ARG A 196 25.24 -10.33 38.14
C ARG A 196 25.33 -11.68 37.43
N SER A 197 26.28 -12.43 37.90
CA SER A 197 26.48 -13.88 37.82
C SER A 197 25.22 -14.66 38.15
#